data_d688abb4366c8b72843b0fb5f967b9b9
#
_entry.id   d688abb4366c8b72843b0fb5f967b9b9
#
_cell.length_a   1.000
_cell.length_b   1.000
_cell.length_c   1.000
_cell.angle_alpha   90.00
_cell.angle_beta   90.00
_cell.angle_gamma   90.00
#
_symmetry.space_group_name_H-M   'P 1'
#
loop_
_entity.id
_entity.type
_entity.pdbx_description
1 polymer ?
#
loop_
_entity_poly.entity_id
_entity_poly.type
_entity_poly.pdbx_seq_one_letter_code
_entity_poly.pdbx_strand_id
1 'polypeptide(L)'
;MGRRRSHERRDLPPNLYIRNNGYYCYRDPRTGKEFGLGRDRRIAITEAIQANIELFSGHKHKPLTARINSDNSVTLHSWLDRYEKILASRGIKQKTLINYMSKIKAIRRGLPDAPLEDITTKEIAAMLNGYIDEGKAASAKLIRSTLSDAFREAIAEGHITTNPVAATRAAKSEVRRSRLTADEYLKIYQAAESSPCWLRLAMELAVVTGQRVGDLCEMKWSDIVDGYLYVEQSKTGVKIAIPTVLHVDALGISMKETLDKCKEILGGETI
;
A
#
# COMPACT_ATOMS: atom_id res chain seq x y z
N MET A 1 -50.67 -3.99 -14.29
CA MET A 1 -51.25 -3.15 -13.21
C MET A 1 -51.63 -4.05 -12.04
N GLY A 2 -51.02 -3.86 -10.85
CA GLY A 2 -51.35 -4.62 -9.64
C GLY A 2 -52.72 -4.28 -9.13
N ARG A 3 -53.53 -5.31 -8.76
CA ARG A 3 -54.87 -5.16 -8.19
C ARG A 3 -54.82 -4.35 -6.89
N ARG A 4 -55.59 -3.26 -6.76
CA ARG A 4 -55.68 -2.46 -5.52
C ARG A 4 -56.03 -3.36 -4.33
N ARG A 5 -55.32 -3.26 -3.22
CA ARG A 5 -55.63 -3.95 -1.96
C ARG A 5 -56.98 -3.49 -1.43
N SER A 6 -57.79 -4.43 -0.86
CA SER A 6 -59.04 -4.09 -0.19
C SER A 6 -58.78 -3.18 1.02
N HIS A 7 -59.80 -2.43 1.49
CA HIS A 7 -59.69 -1.48 2.60
C HIS A 7 -59.09 -2.13 3.86
N GLU A 8 -59.47 -3.36 4.21
CA GLU A 8 -58.98 -4.13 5.37
C GLU A 8 -57.51 -4.58 5.26
N ARG A 9 -56.97 -4.58 4.05
CA ARG A 9 -55.59 -5.02 3.78
C ARG A 9 -54.61 -3.86 3.49
N ARG A 10 -55.13 -2.63 3.52
CA ARG A 10 -54.30 -1.42 3.25
C ARG A 10 -53.23 -1.18 4.30
N ASP A 11 -53.59 -1.47 5.56
CA ASP A 11 -52.73 -1.19 6.73
C ASP A 11 -51.78 -2.33 7.11
N LEU A 12 -51.73 -3.41 6.30
CA LEU A 12 -50.79 -4.50 6.54
C LEU A 12 -49.43 -4.20 5.90
N PRO A 13 -48.33 -4.47 6.61
CA PRO A 13 -46.99 -4.32 6.06
C PRO A 13 -46.78 -5.19 4.81
N PRO A 14 -45.77 -4.88 3.97
CA PRO A 14 -45.44 -5.72 2.82
C PRO A 14 -45.27 -7.19 3.21
N ASN A 15 -45.64 -8.10 2.31
CA ASN A 15 -45.52 -9.56 2.47
C ASN A 15 -46.38 -10.20 3.60
N LEU A 16 -47.19 -9.40 4.31
CA LEU A 16 -48.18 -9.91 5.26
C LEU A 16 -49.54 -10.01 4.62
N TYR A 17 -50.20 -11.14 4.77
CA TYR A 17 -51.53 -11.47 4.20
C TYR A 17 -52.41 -11.99 5.30
N ILE A 18 -53.72 -11.70 5.18
CA ILE A 18 -54.79 -12.30 6.03
C ILE A 18 -55.58 -13.27 5.17
N ARG A 19 -55.80 -14.49 5.67
CA ARG A 19 -56.66 -15.49 5.06
C ARG A 19 -58.12 -15.28 5.49
N ASN A 20 -59.07 -15.89 4.75
CA ASN A 20 -60.51 -15.73 5.02
C ASN A 20 -60.97 -16.17 6.44
N ASN A 21 -60.14 -16.97 7.14
CA ASN A 21 -60.39 -17.43 8.51
C ASN A 21 -59.77 -16.50 9.59
N GLY A 22 -59.31 -15.30 9.21
CA GLY A 22 -58.69 -14.36 10.11
C GLY A 22 -57.24 -14.71 10.52
N TYR A 23 -56.62 -15.68 9.83
CA TYR A 23 -55.25 -16.12 10.11
C TYR A 23 -54.25 -15.33 9.29
N TYR A 24 -53.19 -14.80 9.94
CA TYR A 24 -52.11 -14.03 9.32
C TYR A 24 -50.99 -14.95 8.82
N CYS A 25 -50.51 -14.70 7.60
CA CYS A 25 -49.41 -15.43 7.00
C CYS A 25 -48.41 -14.43 6.41
N TYR A 26 -47.12 -14.65 6.65
CA TYR A 26 -46.03 -13.94 5.99
C TYR A 26 -45.52 -14.75 4.81
N ARG A 27 -45.35 -14.12 3.66
CA ARG A 27 -44.75 -14.74 2.48
C ARG A 27 -43.36 -14.21 2.22
N ASP A 28 -42.33 -15.07 2.32
CA ASP A 28 -40.96 -14.69 2.01
C ASP A 28 -40.84 -14.28 0.52
N PRO A 29 -40.52 -13.02 0.22
CA PRO A 29 -40.41 -12.53 -1.15
C PRO A 29 -39.34 -13.19 -1.99
N ARG A 30 -38.36 -13.86 -1.38
CA ARG A 30 -37.22 -14.52 -2.06
C ARG A 30 -37.58 -15.93 -2.50
N THR A 31 -38.32 -16.66 -1.66
CA THR A 31 -38.61 -18.08 -1.86
C THR A 31 -40.07 -18.35 -2.21
N GLY A 32 -40.95 -17.38 -1.96
CA GLY A 32 -42.40 -17.54 -2.11
C GLY A 32 -43.03 -18.40 -1.01
N LYS A 33 -42.26 -18.91 -0.04
CA LYS A 33 -42.76 -19.77 1.04
C LYS A 33 -43.58 -18.96 2.03
N GLU A 34 -44.69 -19.53 2.50
CA GLU A 34 -45.60 -18.90 3.47
C GLU A 34 -45.33 -19.43 4.88
N PHE A 35 -45.31 -18.51 5.84
CA PHE A 35 -45.15 -18.79 7.27
C PHE A 35 -46.39 -18.29 8.02
N GLY A 36 -46.99 -19.13 8.83
CA GLY A 36 -48.16 -18.76 9.63
C GLY A 36 -47.78 -17.98 10.88
N LEU A 37 -48.42 -16.83 11.10
CA LEU A 37 -48.14 -15.93 12.24
C LEU A 37 -49.29 -15.90 13.27
N GLY A 38 -50.33 -16.74 13.10
CA GLY A 38 -51.45 -16.79 14.02
C GLY A 38 -52.57 -15.81 13.72
N ARG A 39 -53.43 -15.53 14.72
CA ARG A 39 -54.62 -14.65 14.58
C ARG A 39 -54.44 -13.29 15.26
N ASP A 40 -53.39 -13.10 16.02
CA ASP A 40 -53.11 -11.81 16.65
C ASP A 40 -52.53 -10.82 15.64
N ARG A 41 -53.30 -9.76 15.38
CA ARG A 41 -52.89 -8.72 14.39
C ARG A 41 -51.62 -7.98 14.79
N ARG A 42 -51.44 -7.68 16.10
CA ARG A 42 -50.30 -6.89 16.57
C ARG A 42 -49.01 -7.67 16.42
N ILE A 43 -49.05 -8.92 16.89
CA ILE A 43 -47.89 -9.83 16.79
C ILE A 43 -47.52 -10.04 15.32
N ALA A 44 -48.52 -10.38 14.48
CA ALA A 44 -48.26 -10.62 13.05
C ALA A 44 -47.67 -9.39 12.32
N ILE A 45 -48.13 -8.18 12.63
CA ILE A 45 -47.56 -6.94 12.07
C ILE A 45 -46.14 -6.75 12.53
N THR A 46 -45.84 -6.91 13.84
CA THR A 46 -44.50 -6.73 14.40
C THR A 46 -43.50 -7.71 13.79
N GLU A 47 -43.85 -9.01 13.74
CA GLU A 47 -43.01 -10.04 13.13
C GLU A 47 -42.78 -9.80 11.63
N ALA A 48 -43.82 -9.39 10.90
CA ALA A 48 -43.67 -9.08 9.48
C ALA A 48 -42.77 -7.85 9.22
N ILE A 49 -42.88 -6.82 10.05
CA ILE A 49 -41.99 -5.65 9.96
C ILE A 49 -40.53 -6.06 10.26
N GLN A 50 -40.31 -6.84 11.32
CA GLN A 50 -38.97 -7.30 11.69
C GLN A 50 -38.39 -8.20 10.58
N ALA A 51 -39.15 -9.16 10.08
CA ALA A 51 -38.72 -10.01 8.96
C ALA A 51 -38.40 -9.19 7.70
N ASN A 52 -39.21 -8.20 7.36
CA ASN A 52 -38.91 -7.31 6.23
C ASN A 52 -37.61 -6.50 6.46
N ILE A 53 -37.39 -5.96 7.65
CA ILE A 53 -36.16 -5.24 7.99
C ILE A 53 -34.96 -6.17 7.83
N GLU A 54 -34.98 -7.37 8.39
CA GLU A 54 -33.87 -8.33 8.32
C GLU A 54 -33.61 -8.81 6.89
N LEU A 55 -34.68 -9.10 6.11
CA LEU A 55 -34.58 -9.56 4.73
C LEU A 55 -34.02 -8.47 3.79
N PHE A 56 -34.37 -7.21 4.04
CA PHE A 56 -33.92 -6.07 3.22
C PHE A 56 -32.63 -5.42 3.75
N SER A 57 -32.24 -5.64 5.01
CA SER A 57 -30.96 -5.17 5.55
C SER A 57 -29.75 -5.85 4.90
N GLY A 58 -29.93 -7.00 4.26
CA GLY A 58 -28.91 -7.64 3.42
C GLY A 58 -28.56 -6.86 2.13
N HIS A 59 -29.42 -5.96 1.70
CA HIS A 59 -29.09 -4.95 0.71
C HIS A 59 -28.63 -3.71 1.50
N LYS A 60 -27.38 -3.32 1.32
CA LYS A 60 -26.79 -2.09 1.89
C LYS A 60 -27.54 -0.83 1.38
N HIS A 61 -28.80 -0.69 1.73
CA HIS A 61 -29.50 0.57 1.53
C HIS A 61 -28.97 1.54 2.58
N LYS A 62 -28.06 2.41 2.15
CA LYS A 62 -27.69 3.57 2.97
C LYS A 62 -28.97 4.30 3.38
N PRO A 63 -29.15 4.67 4.67
CA PRO A 63 -30.25 5.52 5.10
C PRO A 63 -30.39 6.73 4.17
N LEU A 64 -31.63 7.21 3.95
CA LEU A 64 -31.86 8.34 3.06
C LEU A 64 -31.00 9.57 3.44
N THR A 65 -30.81 9.81 4.73
CA THR A 65 -29.93 10.86 5.26
C THR A 65 -28.47 10.66 4.84
N ALA A 66 -27.97 9.43 4.87
CA ALA A 66 -26.61 9.10 4.39
C ALA A 66 -26.49 9.24 2.86
N ARG A 67 -27.59 8.98 2.11
CA ARG A 67 -27.61 9.20 0.64
C ARG A 67 -27.66 10.68 0.29
N ILE A 68 -28.40 11.49 1.02
CA ILE A 68 -28.44 12.96 0.86
C ILE A 68 -27.06 13.55 1.19
N ASN A 69 -26.38 13.03 2.21
CA ASN A 69 -25.04 13.51 2.61
C ASN A 69 -23.92 12.88 1.75
N SER A 70 -24.19 11.86 0.91
CA SER A 70 -23.17 11.19 0.11
C SER A 70 -22.61 12.06 -1.02
N ASP A 71 -23.31 13.13 -1.42
CA ASP A 71 -22.77 14.10 -2.40
C ASP A 71 -21.54 14.84 -1.89
N ASN A 72 -21.25 14.77 -0.58
CA ASN A 72 -20.06 15.36 0.06
C ASN A 72 -19.06 14.33 0.60
N SER A 73 -19.24 13.02 0.33
CA SER A 73 -18.33 12.01 0.85
C SER A 73 -17.03 11.96 0.05
N VAL A 74 -15.90 12.07 0.77
CA VAL A 74 -14.56 11.95 0.17
C VAL A 74 -14.33 10.51 -0.27
N THR A 75 -14.10 10.30 -1.57
CA THR A 75 -13.77 8.96 -2.12
C THR A 75 -12.31 8.61 -1.88
N LEU A 76 -11.97 7.31 -1.95
CA LEU A 76 -10.59 6.85 -1.79
C LEU A 76 -9.63 7.54 -2.77
N HIS A 77 -10.00 7.66 -4.05
CA HIS A 77 -9.10 8.24 -5.04
C HIS A 77 -8.92 9.75 -4.82
N SER A 78 -9.99 10.48 -4.52
CA SER A 78 -9.90 11.91 -4.20
C SER A 78 -9.08 12.17 -2.92
N TRP A 79 -9.22 11.26 -1.93
CA TRP A 79 -8.40 11.30 -0.74
C TRP A 79 -6.92 11.05 -1.03
N LEU A 80 -6.61 10.07 -1.87
CA LEU A 80 -5.23 9.78 -2.26
C LEU A 80 -4.59 10.96 -3.00
N ASP A 81 -5.33 11.74 -3.81
CA ASP A 81 -4.84 12.99 -4.40
C ASP A 81 -4.49 14.03 -3.31
N ARG A 82 -5.31 14.12 -2.26
CA ARG A 82 -5.02 14.97 -1.10
C ARG A 82 -3.80 14.48 -0.33
N TYR A 83 -3.71 13.17 -0.11
CA TYR A 83 -2.59 12.53 0.59
C TYR A 83 -1.26 12.71 -0.15
N GLU A 84 -1.24 12.68 -1.48
CA GLU A 84 -0.06 13.00 -2.29
C GLU A 84 0.47 14.40 -2.00
N LYS A 85 -0.43 15.38 -1.86
CA LYS A 85 -0.06 16.76 -1.49
C LYS A 85 0.48 16.84 -0.05
N ILE A 86 -0.10 16.09 0.88
CA ILE A 86 0.41 15.98 2.26
C ILE A 86 1.82 15.39 2.27
N LEU A 87 2.07 14.33 1.50
CA LEU A 87 3.40 13.74 1.39
C LEU A 87 4.43 14.73 0.83
N ALA A 88 4.06 15.52 -0.18
CA ALA A 88 4.93 16.53 -0.76
C ALA A 88 5.30 17.63 0.25
N SER A 89 4.37 18.01 1.14
CA SER A 89 4.62 19.01 2.19
C SER A 89 5.48 18.52 3.36
N ARG A 90 5.67 17.19 3.51
CA ARG A 90 6.48 16.60 4.60
C ARG A 90 8.00 16.78 4.43
N GLY A 91 8.46 17.40 3.35
CA GLY A 91 9.90 17.60 3.08
C GLY A 91 10.70 16.32 2.87
N ILE A 92 10.05 15.23 2.45
CA ILE A 92 10.70 13.94 2.19
C ILE A 92 11.53 14.00 0.90
N LYS A 93 12.63 13.22 0.87
CA LYS A 93 13.50 13.15 -0.31
C LYS A 93 12.73 12.70 -1.56
N GLN A 94 13.03 13.29 -2.72
CA GLN A 94 12.33 13.02 -3.99
C GLN A 94 12.24 11.52 -4.32
N LYS A 95 13.31 10.75 -4.11
CA LYS A 95 13.34 9.30 -4.31
C LYS A 95 12.34 8.56 -3.41
N THR A 96 12.14 9.05 -2.19
CA THR A 96 11.15 8.52 -1.25
C THR A 96 9.73 8.85 -1.73
N LEU A 97 9.50 10.08 -2.20
CA LEU A 97 8.21 10.48 -2.76
C LEU A 97 7.82 9.61 -3.97
N ILE A 98 8.73 9.40 -4.92
CA ILE A 98 8.50 8.50 -6.08
C ILE A 98 8.08 7.09 -5.60
N ASN A 99 8.73 6.59 -4.55
CA ASN A 99 8.38 5.30 -3.96
C ASN A 99 6.97 5.30 -3.35
N TYR A 100 6.53 6.38 -2.71
CA TYR A 100 5.14 6.52 -2.24
C TYR A 100 4.15 6.55 -3.41
N MET A 101 4.43 7.34 -4.46
CA MET A 101 3.57 7.41 -5.66
C MET A 101 3.36 6.05 -6.31
N SER A 102 4.41 5.23 -6.40
CA SER A 102 4.31 3.86 -6.92
C SER A 102 3.33 3.00 -6.10
N LYS A 103 3.35 3.13 -4.76
CA LYS A 103 2.44 2.40 -3.88
C LYS A 103 1.01 2.94 -3.94
N ILE A 104 0.85 4.27 -4.01
CA ILE A 104 -0.46 4.90 -4.20
C ILE A 104 -1.09 4.43 -5.51
N LYS A 105 -0.32 4.36 -6.59
CA LYS A 105 -0.78 3.79 -7.88
C LYS A 105 -1.22 2.33 -7.75
N ALA A 106 -0.53 1.54 -6.94
CA ALA A 106 -0.91 0.15 -6.67
C ALA A 106 -2.22 0.08 -5.85
N ILE A 107 -2.41 0.96 -4.87
CA ILE A 107 -3.63 1.06 -4.06
C ILE A 107 -4.82 1.44 -4.96
N ARG A 108 -4.69 2.45 -5.81
CA ARG A 108 -5.74 2.86 -6.75
C ARG A 108 -6.18 1.72 -7.69
N ARG A 109 -5.25 0.85 -8.10
CA ARG A 109 -5.58 -0.31 -8.96
C ARG A 109 -6.22 -1.46 -8.20
N GLY A 110 -5.89 -1.61 -6.92
CA GLY A 110 -6.31 -2.76 -6.12
C GLY A 110 -7.57 -2.54 -5.28
N LEU A 111 -7.99 -1.29 -5.07
CA LEU A 111 -9.20 -0.94 -4.33
C LEU A 111 -10.15 -0.10 -5.18
N PRO A 112 -11.49 -0.27 -4.99
CA PRO A 112 -12.48 0.53 -5.70
C PRO A 112 -12.41 2.00 -5.29
N ASP A 113 -12.80 2.90 -6.18
CA ASP A 113 -13.06 4.30 -5.83
C ASP A 113 -14.43 4.41 -5.17
N ALA A 114 -14.44 4.24 -3.87
CA ALA A 114 -15.62 4.31 -3.02
C ALA A 114 -15.40 5.31 -1.87
N PRO A 115 -16.46 5.78 -1.20
CA PRO A 115 -16.32 6.59 0.00
C PRO A 115 -15.38 5.94 1.02
N LEU A 116 -14.53 6.73 1.67
CA LEU A 116 -13.53 6.21 2.64
C LEU A 116 -14.15 5.33 3.73
N GLU A 117 -15.37 5.67 4.16
CA GLU A 117 -16.12 4.93 5.19
C GLU A 117 -16.56 3.54 4.71
N ASP A 118 -16.71 3.35 3.40
CA ASP A 118 -17.18 2.10 2.79
C ASP A 118 -16.03 1.12 2.50
N ILE A 119 -14.78 1.58 2.52
CA ILE A 119 -13.60 0.73 2.31
C ILE A 119 -13.43 -0.22 3.50
N THR A 120 -13.60 -1.51 3.22
CA THR A 120 -13.61 -2.54 4.27
C THR A 120 -12.24 -3.17 4.48
N THR A 121 -11.99 -3.64 5.70
CA THR A 121 -10.82 -4.47 6.03
C THR A 121 -10.71 -5.70 5.11
N LYS A 122 -11.85 -6.29 4.70
CA LYS A 122 -11.90 -7.45 3.81
C LYS A 122 -11.32 -7.14 2.42
N GLU A 123 -11.70 -6.02 1.83
CA GLU A 123 -11.19 -5.59 0.51
C GLU A 123 -9.69 -5.32 0.57
N ILE A 124 -9.23 -4.63 1.61
CA ILE A 124 -7.80 -4.37 1.84
C ILE A 124 -7.03 -5.68 2.00
N ALA A 125 -7.54 -6.61 2.83
CA ALA A 125 -6.90 -7.91 3.02
C ALA A 125 -6.84 -8.72 1.72
N ALA A 126 -7.91 -8.72 0.92
CA ALA A 126 -7.94 -9.40 -0.37
C ALA A 126 -6.88 -8.82 -1.34
N MET A 127 -6.79 -7.49 -1.44
CA MET A 127 -5.76 -6.82 -2.25
C MET A 127 -4.34 -7.22 -1.79
N LEU A 128 -4.06 -7.18 -0.48
CA LEU A 128 -2.74 -7.51 0.06
C LEU A 128 -2.38 -8.98 -0.14
N ASN A 129 -3.36 -9.89 0.01
CA ASN A 129 -3.17 -11.31 -0.21
C ASN A 129 -2.84 -11.61 -1.68
N GLY A 130 -3.45 -10.92 -2.64
CA GLY A 130 -3.08 -11.04 -4.05
C GLY A 130 -1.60 -10.79 -4.30
N TYR A 131 -1.00 -9.77 -3.66
CA TYR A 131 0.45 -9.54 -3.73
C TYR A 131 1.27 -10.65 -3.05
N ILE A 132 0.77 -11.23 -1.96
CA ILE A 132 1.45 -12.32 -1.25
C ILE A 132 1.44 -13.58 -2.10
N ASP A 133 0.32 -13.92 -2.72
CA ASP A 133 0.14 -15.09 -3.59
C ASP A 133 1.02 -15.01 -4.84
N GLU A 134 1.29 -13.79 -5.33
CA GLU A 134 2.27 -13.53 -6.39
C GLU A 134 3.74 -13.57 -5.91
N GLY A 135 4.00 -13.94 -4.67
CA GLY A 135 5.36 -13.95 -4.08
C GLY A 135 5.94 -12.57 -3.74
N LYS A 136 5.12 -11.50 -3.79
CA LYS A 136 5.53 -10.10 -3.57
C LYS A 136 5.23 -9.62 -2.14
N ALA A 137 5.50 -10.45 -1.12
CA ALA A 137 5.20 -10.16 0.29
C ALA A 137 5.83 -8.84 0.80
N ALA A 138 7.04 -8.50 0.34
CA ALA A 138 7.69 -7.24 0.66
C ALA A 138 6.91 -6.02 0.12
N SER A 139 6.36 -6.11 -1.10
CA SER A 139 5.52 -5.08 -1.69
C SER A 139 4.20 -4.93 -0.94
N ALA A 140 3.55 -6.06 -0.58
CA ALA A 140 2.34 -6.06 0.25
C ALA A 140 2.56 -5.33 1.58
N LYS A 141 3.69 -5.58 2.25
CA LYS A 141 4.05 -4.91 3.50
C LYS A 141 4.18 -3.40 3.32
N LEU A 142 4.83 -2.94 2.25
CA LEU A 142 5.03 -1.52 1.96
C LEU A 142 3.72 -0.83 1.57
N ILE A 143 2.89 -1.47 0.74
CA ILE A 143 1.57 -0.96 0.35
C ILE A 143 0.68 -0.83 1.59
N ARG A 144 0.65 -1.86 2.45
CA ARG A 144 -0.08 -1.82 3.72
C ARG A 144 0.34 -0.65 4.60
N SER A 145 1.65 -0.42 4.74
CA SER A 145 2.20 0.68 5.54
C SER A 145 1.76 2.04 4.98
N THR A 146 1.87 2.22 3.65
CA THR A 146 1.45 3.47 2.98
C THR A 146 -0.05 3.70 3.13
N LEU A 147 -0.88 2.65 2.93
CA LEU A 147 -2.32 2.75 3.08
C LEU A 147 -2.72 3.05 4.53
N SER A 148 -2.05 2.44 5.51
CA SER A 148 -2.29 2.72 6.93
C SER A 148 -1.95 4.17 7.30
N ASP A 149 -0.89 4.74 6.74
CA ASP A 149 -0.53 6.14 6.93
C ASP A 149 -1.58 7.06 6.29
N ALA A 150 -2.00 6.78 5.06
CA ALA A 150 -3.06 7.54 4.37
C ALA A 150 -4.38 7.56 5.17
N PHE A 151 -4.79 6.43 5.73
CA PHE A 151 -6.00 6.37 6.56
C PHE A 151 -5.83 7.06 7.93
N ARG A 152 -4.62 7.12 8.50
CA ARG A 152 -4.35 7.91 9.70
C ARG A 152 -4.51 9.40 9.44
N GLU A 153 -4.01 9.89 8.32
CA GLU A 153 -4.22 11.28 7.91
C GLU A 153 -5.72 11.58 7.66
N ALA A 154 -6.46 10.62 7.09
CA ALA A 154 -7.91 10.77 6.91
C ALA A 154 -8.67 10.86 8.25
N ILE A 155 -8.21 10.15 9.28
CA ILE A 155 -8.74 10.28 10.64
C ILE A 155 -8.40 11.66 11.21
N ALA A 156 -7.17 12.14 11.01
CA ALA A 156 -6.72 13.44 11.51
C ALA A 156 -7.50 14.61 10.86
N GLU A 157 -7.88 14.48 9.58
CA GLU A 157 -8.74 15.46 8.89
C GLU A 157 -10.25 15.23 9.16
N GLY A 158 -10.62 14.22 9.96
CA GLY A 158 -12.00 13.98 10.40
C GLY A 158 -12.90 13.28 9.37
N HIS A 159 -12.34 12.71 8.30
CA HIS A 159 -13.11 12.03 7.26
C HIS A 159 -13.62 10.66 7.66
N ILE A 160 -12.93 9.98 8.59
CA ILE A 160 -13.27 8.66 9.12
C ILE A 160 -12.89 8.59 10.60
N THR A 161 -13.49 7.64 11.33
CA THR A 161 -13.22 7.45 12.76
C THR A 161 -12.27 6.30 13.06
N THR A 162 -12.14 5.34 12.15
CA THR A 162 -11.35 4.12 12.35
C THR A 162 -10.50 3.81 11.13
N ASN A 163 -9.33 3.21 11.36
CA ASN A 163 -8.44 2.79 10.28
C ASN A 163 -8.72 1.33 9.89
N PRO A 164 -9.31 1.05 8.73
CA PRO A 164 -9.65 -0.32 8.32
C PRO A 164 -8.42 -1.20 8.05
N VAL A 165 -7.23 -0.59 7.88
CA VAL A 165 -5.97 -1.32 7.68
C VAL A 165 -5.45 -1.92 8.99
N ALA A 166 -5.81 -1.34 10.14
CA ALA A 166 -5.26 -1.74 11.45
C ALA A 166 -5.47 -3.24 11.75
N ALA A 167 -6.65 -3.77 11.41
CA ALA A 167 -7.00 -5.18 11.62
C ALA A 167 -6.36 -6.16 10.62
N THR A 168 -5.67 -5.66 9.56
CA THR A 168 -4.98 -6.54 8.60
C THR A 168 -3.63 -6.99 9.14
N ARG A 169 -3.20 -8.20 8.77
CA ARG A 169 -1.86 -8.69 9.12
C ARG A 169 -0.79 -8.11 8.19
N ALA A 170 0.36 -7.75 8.75
CA ALA A 170 1.52 -7.43 7.94
C ALA A 170 2.09 -8.72 7.32
N ALA A 171 2.37 -8.69 6.01
CA ALA A 171 3.02 -9.82 5.34
C ALA A 171 4.40 -10.07 5.94
N LYS A 172 4.70 -11.35 6.23
CA LYS A 172 6.03 -11.77 6.66
C LYS A 172 6.90 -11.92 5.41
N SER A 173 7.87 -11.01 5.27
CA SER A 173 8.88 -11.11 4.20
C SER A 173 10.16 -11.69 4.75
N GLU A 174 10.65 -12.76 4.13
CA GLU A 174 11.98 -13.27 4.43
C GLU A 174 13.02 -12.38 3.76
N VAL A 175 14.00 -11.94 4.55
CA VAL A 175 15.15 -11.19 4.04
C VAL A 175 16.22 -12.22 3.65
N ARG A 176 16.31 -12.52 2.37
CA ARG A 176 17.42 -13.34 1.84
C ARG A 176 18.64 -12.42 1.69
N ARG A 177 19.58 -12.55 2.61
CA ARG A 177 20.87 -11.88 2.50
C ARG A 177 21.86 -12.87 1.88
N SER A 178 22.36 -12.54 0.68
CA SER A 178 23.54 -13.18 0.13
C SER A 178 24.74 -12.26 0.30
N ARG A 179 25.88 -12.85 0.58
CA ARG A 179 27.18 -12.16 0.60
C ARG A 179 28.03 -12.79 -0.47
N LEU A 180 28.71 -11.97 -1.25
CA LEU A 180 29.70 -12.46 -2.18
C LEU A 180 30.93 -12.91 -1.39
N THR A 181 31.49 -14.07 -1.73
CA THR A 181 32.83 -14.48 -1.33
C THR A 181 33.86 -13.75 -2.21
N ALA A 182 35.12 -13.74 -1.79
CA ALA A 182 36.19 -13.17 -2.61
C ALA A 182 36.28 -13.84 -3.99
N ASP A 183 36.13 -15.17 -4.04
CA ASP A 183 36.16 -15.92 -5.30
C ASP A 183 35.00 -15.57 -6.23
N GLU A 184 33.79 -15.41 -5.69
CA GLU A 184 32.62 -14.97 -6.48
C GLU A 184 32.80 -13.55 -6.99
N TYR A 185 33.32 -12.65 -6.17
CA TYR A 185 33.66 -11.29 -6.60
C TYR A 185 34.68 -11.30 -7.74
N LEU A 186 35.77 -12.07 -7.64
CA LEU A 186 36.79 -12.16 -8.67
C LEU A 186 36.23 -12.72 -9.99
N LYS A 187 35.35 -13.72 -9.94
CA LYS A 187 34.67 -14.24 -11.13
C LYS A 187 33.83 -13.18 -11.83
N ILE A 188 33.04 -12.38 -11.05
CA ILE A 188 32.23 -11.30 -11.59
C ILE A 188 33.13 -10.18 -12.15
N TYR A 189 34.21 -9.85 -11.45
CA TYR A 189 35.18 -8.85 -11.87
C TYR A 189 35.88 -9.23 -13.18
N GLN A 190 36.26 -10.49 -13.35
CA GLN A 190 36.80 -11.01 -14.62
C GLN A 190 35.77 -10.98 -15.74
N ALA A 191 34.53 -11.41 -15.48
CA ALA A 191 33.46 -11.34 -16.47
C ALA A 191 33.14 -9.90 -16.92
N ALA A 192 33.38 -8.90 -16.07
CA ALA A 192 33.17 -7.50 -16.39
C ALA A 192 34.23 -6.92 -17.36
N GLU A 193 35.22 -7.71 -17.81
CA GLU A 193 36.25 -7.28 -18.78
C GLU A 193 35.66 -6.90 -20.14
N SER A 194 34.59 -7.56 -20.54
CA SER A 194 33.83 -7.25 -21.77
C SER A 194 32.84 -6.08 -21.61
N SER A 195 32.73 -5.53 -20.42
CA SER A 195 31.85 -4.42 -20.08
C SER A 195 32.56 -3.06 -20.24
N PRO A 196 31.87 -1.92 -20.17
CA PRO A 196 32.51 -0.62 -20.20
C PRO A 196 33.57 -0.48 -19.08
N CYS A 197 34.70 0.14 -19.40
CA CYS A 197 35.89 0.22 -18.51
C CYS A 197 35.58 0.78 -17.12
N TRP A 198 34.63 1.71 -17.01
CA TRP A 198 34.23 2.29 -15.74
C TRP A 198 33.65 1.28 -14.74
N LEU A 199 33.06 0.16 -15.24
CA LEU A 199 32.41 -0.81 -14.36
C LEU A 199 33.40 -1.48 -13.41
N ARG A 200 34.53 -1.94 -13.91
CA ARG A 200 35.59 -2.55 -13.08
C ARG A 200 36.17 -1.56 -12.07
N LEU A 201 36.36 -0.30 -12.49
CA LEU A 201 36.83 0.77 -11.59
C LEU A 201 35.80 1.06 -10.49
N ALA A 202 34.51 1.13 -10.83
CA ALA A 202 33.45 1.29 -9.83
C ALA A 202 33.36 0.10 -8.86
N MET A 203 33.61 -1.12 -9.34
CA MET A 203 33.70 -2.31 -8.50
C MET A 203 34.90 -2.24 -7.53
N GLU A 204 36.05 -1.84 -7.99
CA GLU A 204 37.27 -1.63 -7.14
C GLU A 204 36.97 -0.57 -6.09
N LEU A 205 36.47 0.61 -6.48
CA LEU A 205 36.09 1.68 -5.55
C LEU A 205 35.05 1.22 -4.53
N ALA A 206 34.01 0.47 -4.96
CA ALA A 206 32.98 -0.02 -4.06
C ALA A 206 33.54 -0.93 -2.98
N VAL A 207 34.49 -1.79 -3.33
CA VAL A 207 35.12 -2.74 -2.39
C VAL A 207 36.04 -2.00 -1.42
N VAL A 208 36.93 -1.15 -1.94
CA VAL A 208 37.94 -0.49 -1.11
C VAL A 208 37.37 0.60 -0.20
N THR A 209 36.31 1.29 -0.65
CA THR A 209 35.65 2.33 0.15
C THR A 209 34.49 1.81 1.01
N GLY A 210 33.91 0.68 0.66
CA GLY A 210 32.67 0.15 1.31
C GLY A 210 31.46 1.05 1.15
N GLN A 211 31.47 1.99 0.20
CA GLN A 211 30.36 2.93 0.02
C GLN A 211 29.26 2.38 -0.88
N ARG A 212 28.07 2.96 -0.76
CA ARG A 212 26.93 2.60 -1.62
C ARG A 212 27.13 3.15 -3.01
N VAL A 213 26.56 2.47 -4.02
CA VAL A 213 26.66 2.90 -5.43
C VAL A 213 26.23 4.38 -5.61
N GLY A 214 25.17 4.82 -4.92
CA GLY A 214 24.75 6.22 -5.00
C GLY A 214 25.78 7.21 -4.45
N ASP A 215 26.50 6.82 -3.41
CA ASP A 215 27.52 7.65 -2.81
C ASP A 215 28.82 7.63 -3.66
N LEU A 216 29.12 6.49 -4.32
CA LEU A 216 30.23 6.39 -5.27
C LEU A 216 30.06 7.33 -6.48
N CYS A 217 28.85 7.38 -7.04
CA CYS A 217 28.55 8.24 -8.20
C CYS A 217 28.63 9.75 -7.90
N GLU A 218 28.63 10.13 -6.64
CA GLU A 218 28.70 11.53 -6.19
C GLU A 218 30.11 11.96 -5.77
N MET A 219 31.09 11.03 -5.72
CA MET A 219 32.46 11.31 -5.33
C MET A 219 33.17 12.21 -6.36
N LYS A 220 33.92 13.22 -5.87
CA LYS A 220 34.66 14.17 -6.69
C LYS A 220 36.12 14.19 -6.31
N TRP A 221 36.97 14.56 -7.25
CA TRP A 221 38.38 14.75 -7.00
C TRP A 221 38.67 15.84 -5.94
N SER A 222 37.80 16.86 -5.87
CA SER A 222 37.87 17.92 -4.85
C SER A 222 37.63 17.39 -3.42
N ASP A 223 37.02 16.20 -3.28
CA ASP A 223 36.74 15.61 -1.97
C ASP A 223 37.96 14.87 -1.40
N ILE A 224 39.06 14.78 -2.17
CA ILE A 224 40.33 14.22 -1.72
C ILE A 224 41.21 15.35 -1.18
N VAL A 225 41.39 15.38 0.14
CA VAL A 225 42.19 16.38 0.85
C VAL A 225 43.11 15.67 1.84
N ASP A 226 44.39 16.07 1.89
CA ASP A 226 45.39 15.57 2.86
C ASP A 226 45.48 14.05 2.95
N GLY A 227 45.32 13.34 1.82
CA GLY A 227 45.40 11.89 1.78
C GLY A 227 44.13 11.16 2.25
N TYR A 228 43.01 11.87 2.39
CA TYR A 228 41.70 11.32 2.74
C TYR A 228 40.65 11.68 1.68
N LEU A 229 39.79 10.72 1.35
CA LEU A 229 38.56 10.96 0.60
C LEU A 229 37.41 11.20 1.59
N TYR A 230 36.83 12.39 1.54
CA TYR A 230 35.69 12.77 2.38
C TYR A 230 34.39 12.45 1.66
N VAL A 231 33.52 11.66 2.30
CA VAL A 231 32.25 11.23 1.74
C VAL A 231 31.12 11.59 2.70
N GLU A 232 30.12 12.33 2.22
CA GLU A 232 28.86 12.49 2.94
C GLU A 232 27.83 11.51 2.37
N GLN A 233 27.46 10.50 3.18
CA GLN A 233 26.52 9.47 2.74
C GLN A 233 25.13 10.05 2.48
N SER A 234 24.69 10.04 1.24
CA SER A 234 23.41 10.65 0.80
C SER A 234 22.18 10.09 1.52
N LYS A 235 22.21 8.81 1.97
CA LYS A 235 21.11 8.18 2.68
C LYS A 235 21.03 8.54 4.17
N THR A 236 22.17 8.70 4.84
CA THR A 236 22.26 8.82 6.30
C THR A 236 22.75 10.19 6.77
N GLY A 237 23.37 10.98 5.88
CA GLY A 237 24.04 12.25 6.22
C GLY A 237 25.34 12.07 7.03
N VAL A 238 25.81 10.83 7.18
CA VAL A 238 27.05 10.55 7.91
C VAL A 238 28.24 10.98 7.06
N LYS A 239 29.16 11.74 7.65
CA LYS A 239 30.41 12.15 7.05
C LYS A 239 31.54 11.19 7.45
N ILE A 240 32.22 10.67 6.46
CA ILE A 240 33.33 9.69 6.62
C ILE A 240 34.54 10.21 5.92
N ALA A 241 35.71 10.06 6.57
CA ALA A 241 37.04 10.29 5.97
C ALA A 241 37.68 8.93 5.70
N ILE A 242 37.95 8.62 4.45
CA ILE A 242 38.52 7.34 3.99
C ILE A 242 39.96 7.56 3.59
N PRO A 243 40.98 6.92 4.26
CA PRO A 243 42.37 7.08 3.88
C PRO A 243 42.63 6.56 2.47
N THR A 244 43.29 7.31 1.62
CA THR A 244 43.62 6.90 0.25
C THR A 244 44.68 5.79 0.16
N VAL A 245 45.30 5.47 1.28
CA VAL A 245 46.27 4.36 1.41
C VAL A 245 45.64 3.00 1.71
N LEU A 246 44.29 2.92 1.76
CA LEU A 246 43.60 1.65 2.01
C LEU A 246 43.94 0.61 0.97
N HIS A 247 44.13 -0.62 1.44
CA HIS A 247 44.37 -1.81 0.62
C HIS A 247 43.50 -2.95 1.09
N VAL A 248 43.01 -3.75 0.14
CA VAL A 248 42.23 -4.96 0.40
C VAL A 248 43.07 -6.15 -0.04
N ASP A 249 43.86 -6.70 0.87
CA ASP A 249 44.86 -7.75 0.60
C ASP A 249 44.25 -8.97 -0.07
N ALA A 250 43.07 -9.40 0.39
CA ALA A 250 42.38 -10.60 -0.15
C ALA A 250 42.05 -10.49 -1.64
N LEU A 251 41.99 -9.29 -2.21
CA LEU A 251 41.66 -9.03 -3.60
C LEU A 251 42.78 -8.33 -4.37
N GLY A 252 43.86 -7.92 -3.68
CA GLY A 252 44.95 -7.18 -4.28
C GLY A 252 44.53 -5.79 -4.78
N ILE A 253 43.53 -5.15 -4.19
CA ILE A 253 42.98 -3.85 -4.63
C ILE A 253 43.50 -2.75 -3.73
N SER A 254 44.21 -1.77 -4.32
CA SER A 254 44.67 -0.57 -3.66
C SER A 254 43.80 0.63 -4.04
N MET A 255 43.38 1.41 -3.05
CA MET A 255 42.59 2.61 -3.31
C MET A 255 43.35 3.62 -4.17
N LYS A 256 44.65 3.83 -3.85
CA LYS A 256 45.51 4.75 -4.61
C LYS A 256 45.60 4.36 -6.07
N GLU A 257 45.92 3.08 -6.37
CA GLU A 257 45.98 2.58 -7.76
C GLU A 257 44.64 2.69 -8.49
N THR A 258 43.53 2.40 -7.79
CA THR A 258 42.20 2.54 -8.38
C THR A 258 41.89 3.99 -8.71
N LEU A 259 42.22 4.94 -7.83
CA LEU A 259 42.05 6.37 -8.09
C LEU A 259 42.95 6.84 -9.27
N ASP A 260 44.20 6.39 -9.34
CA ASP A 260 45.11 6.72 -10.44
C ASP A 260 44.52 6.22 -11.78
N LYS A 261 44.04 4.99 -11.85
CA LYS A 261 43.32 4.42 -13.02
C LYS A 261 42.06 5.21 -13.38
N CYS A 262 41.24 5.61 -12.40
CA CYS A 262 40.06 6.43 -12.63
C CYS A 262 40.43 7.76 -13.28
N LYS A 263 41.51 8.39 -12.81
CA LYS A 263 41.99 9.68 -13.34
C LYS A 263 42.46 9.57 -14.79
N GLU A 264 43.19 8.47 -15.13
CA GLU A 264 43.70 8.23 -16.46
C GLU A 264 42.62 7.91 -17.48
N ILE A 265 41.62 7.11 -17.07
CA ILE A 265 40.63 6.52 -17.99
C ILE A 265 39.39 7.40 -18.14
N LEU A 266 38.87 7.96 -17.05
CA LEU A 266 37.57 8.63 -17.05
C LEU A 266 37.68 10.13 -17.28
N GLY A 267 38.67 10.80 -16.74
CA GLY A 267 38.90 12.26 -16.86
C GLY A 267 37.64 13.07 -16.59
N GLY A 268 37.63 13.99 -15.66
CA GLY A 268 36.43 14.76 -15.34
C GLY A 268 36.46 15.28 -13.90
N GLU A 269 35.36 15.89 -13.44
CA GLU A 269 35.23 16.40 -12.06
C GLU A 269 34.89 15.28 -11.05
N THR A 270 34.20 14.25 -11.51
CA THR A 270 33.82 13.06 -10.71
C THR A 270 34.85 11.94 -10.88
N ILE A 271 35.00 11.14 -9.81
CA ILE A 271 35.86 9.96 -9.79
C ILE A 271 35.24 8.81 -10.53
#